data_0d741cf2f70d0a85da5f7b2c420b1cea
#
_entry.id   0d741cf2f70d0a85da5f7b2c420b1cea
#
_cell.length_a   1.000
_cell.length_b   1.000
_cell.length_c   1.000
_cell.angle_alpha   90.00
_cell.angle_beta   90.00
_cell.angle_gamma   90.00
#
_symmetry.space_group_name_H-M   'P 1'
#
loop_
_entity.id
_entity.type
_entity.pdbx_description
1 polymer ?
#
loop_
_entity_poly.entity_id
_entity_poly.type
_entity_poly.pdbx_seq_one_letter_code
_entity_poly.pdbx_strand_id
1 'polypeptide(L)'
;MSDLKKINNLKKVDVRNAVRNSYRKIAIGNAKEDGCCGGSINLKKSSIEISRKIGYSDEEISTVPEEANMGLGCGNPQLIANIKEGETVIDLGSGGGFDCFLASKKVGTKGYIIGVDMTPEMISKSRVMSRKYRYRNVDFRLGEIENLPVADNTADVIISNCVINLSPNKQRVYNEAYRVLKKGGRIAISDIVLIRELTKEMKQDEKLYCGXVTGASSVEELKVYLEKAGFSDIKIETKEVSKEYAEKWGHNLKVGEYIMSASIKAIK
;
A
#
# COMPACT_ATOMS: atom_id res chain seq x y z
N MET A 1 -22.02 16.45 -21.62
CA MET A 1 -21.51 15.20 -21.00
C MET A 1 -20.02 14.93 -21.28
N SER A 2 -19.42 15.47 -22.34
CA SER A 2 -17.99 15.29 -22.70
C SER A 2 -17.01 16.06 -21.78
N ASP A 3 -17.37 17.26 -21.36
CA ASP A 3 -16.43 18.14 -20.64
C ASP A 3 -16.22 17.74 -19.17
N LEU A 4 -17.27 17.24 -18.51
CA LEU A 4 -17.18 16.71 -17.14
C LEU A 4 -16.29 15.47 -17.08
N LYS A 5 -16.31 14.61 -18.11
CA LYS A 5 -15.42 13.45 -18.20
C LYS A 5 -13.95 13.88 -18.43
N LYS A 6 -13.71 14.92 -19.21
CA LYS A 6 -12.36 15.48 -19.44
C LYS A 6 -11.78 16.09 -18.17
N ILE A 7 -12.59 16.89 -17.44
CA ILE A 7 -12.17 17.50 -16.17
C ILE A 7 -11.84 16.44 -15.12
N ASN A 8 -12.65 15.37 -15.01
CA ASN A 8 -12.39 14.27 -14.10
C ASN A 8 -11.12 13.48 -14.46
N ASN A 9 -10.83 13.31 -15.75
CA ASN A 9 -9.61 12.63 -16.19
C ASN A 9 -8.35 13.47 -15.92
N LEU A 10 -8.42 14.78 -16.14
CA LEU A 10 -7.31 15.69 -15.81
C LEU A 10 -7.01 15.67 -14.30
N LYS A 11 -8.05 15.74 -13.46
CA LYS A 11 -7.89 15.63 -11.99
C LYS A 11 -7.25 14.31 -11.57
N LYS A 12 -7.58 13.19 -12.22
CA LYS A 12 -6.97 11.87 -11.94
C LYS A 12 -5.49 11.81 -12.29
N VAL A 13 -5.08 12.44 -13.39
CA VAL A 13 -3.67 12.54 -13.80
C VAL A 13 -2.90 13.40 -12.79
N ASP A 14 -3.48 14.53 -12.38
CA ASP A 14 -2.88 15.44 -11.41
C ASP A 14 -2.68 14.74 -10.06
N VAL A 15 -3.66 13.96 -9.61
CA VAL A 15 -3.61 13.19 -8.36
C VAL A 15 -2.46 12.16 -8.39
N ARG A 16 -2.32 11.38 -9.47
CA ARG A 16 -1.21 10.42 -9.61
C ARG A 16 0.15 11.12 -9.57
N ASN A 17 0.26 12.25 -10.27
CA ASN A 17 1.51 13.02 -10.29
C ASN A 17 1.84 13.59 -8.91
N ALA A 18 0.86 14.08 -8.16
CA ALA A 18 1.03 14.57 -6.79
C ALA A 18 1.55 13.43 -5.88
N VAL A 19 0.90 12.27 -5.93
CA VAL A 19 1.30 11.09 -5.15
C VAL A 19 2.72 10.64 -5.55
N ARG A 20 2.99 10.49 -6.85
CA ARG A 20 4.31 10.08 -7.35
C ARG A 20 5.41 11.04 -6.89
N ASN A 21 5.17 12.35 -6.96
CA ASN A 21 6.13 13.37 -6.53
C ASN A 21 6.36 13.33 -5.02
N SER A 22 5.32 13.11 -4.23
CA SER A 22 5.42 12.98 -2.77
C SER A 22 6.31 11.77 -2.40
N TYR A 23 6.01 10.59 -2.95
CA TYR A 23 6.77 9.36 -2.66
C TYR A 23 8.18 9.37 -3.25
N ARG A 24 8.39 10.08 -4.38
CA ARG A 24 9.72 10.34 -4.92
C ARG A 24 10.61 11.09 -3.89
N LYS A 25 10.09 12.16 -3.28
CA LYS A 25 10.82 12.91 -2.25
C LYS A 25 11.23 12.01 -1.07
N ILE A 26 10.36 11.11 -0.66
CA ILE A 26 10.66 10.13 0.39
C ILE A 26 11.79 9.18 -0.07
N ALA A 27 11.71 8.65 -1.29
CA ALA A 27 12.68 7.69 -1.83
C ALA A 27 14.11 8.27 -1.88
N ILE A 28 14.27 9.55 -2.25
CA ILE A 28 15.57 10.20 -2.38
C ILE A 28 16.07 10.87 -1.09
N GLY A 29 15.33 10.72 0.01
CA GLY A 29 15.69 11.27 1.32
C GLY A 29 15.56 12.80 1.44
N ASN A 30 14.87 13.44 0.48
CA ASN A 30 14.66 14.89 0.44
C ASN A 30 13.29 15.30 1.03
N ALA A 31 12.70 14.45 1.85
CA ALA A 31 11.48 14.78 2.60
C ALA A 31 11.85 15.75 3.76
N LYS A 32 12.22 16.98 3.42
CA LYS A 32 12.30 18.06 4.41
C LYS A 32 10.88 18.42 4.87
N GLU A 33 10.76 18.88 6.06
CA GLU A 33 9.63 19.26 6.93
C GLU A 33 8.23 19.50 6.31
N ASP A 34 8.12 19.69 4.99
CA ASP A 34 6.87 19.98 4.28
C ASP A 34 6.24 18.76 3.55
N GLY A 35 6.83 17.58 3.68
CA GLY A 35 6.28 16.36 3.06
C GLY A 35 5.06 15.80 3.80
N CYS A 36 4.27 14.99 3.13
CA CYS A 36 3.10 14.30 3.70
C CYS A 36 3.42 13.47 4.96
N CYS A 37 4.69 13.25 5.26
CA CYS A 37 5.18 12.50 6.42
C CYS A 37 6.05 13.41 7.31
N GLY A 38 5.55 14.59 7.66
CA GLY A 38 6.27 15.64 8.37
C GLY A 38 6.82 15.22 9.74
N GLY A 39 8.05 15.65 10.02
CA GLY A 39 8.71 15.53 11.32
C GLY A 39 10.20 15.22 11.19
N SER A 40 11.05 16.20 11.48
CA SER A 40 12.51 16.02 11.59
C SER A 40 12.84 15.29 12.90
N ILE A 41 12.55 14.02 12.97
CA ILE A 41 13.03 13.11 14.01
C ILE A 41 13.92 12.09 13.28
N ASN A 42 15.01 11.71 13.92
CA ASN A 42 15.96 10.69 13.47
C ASN A 42 15.21 9.59 12.67
N LEU A 43 15.14 9.76 11.35
CA LEU A 43 14.27 9.00 10.43
C LEU A 43 14.36 7.48 10.63
N LYS A 44 15.54 6.98 10.95
CA LYS A 44 15.79 5.55 11.16
C LYS A 44 15.11 5.01 12.42
N LYS A 45 15.25 5.72 13.54
CA LYS A 45 14.65 5.31 14.82
C LYS A 45 13.13 5.39 14.77
N SER A 46 12.60 6.40 14.09
CA SER A 46 11.17 6.58 13.93
C SER A 46 10.53 5.52 13.02
N SER A 47 11.21 5.08 11.94
CA SER A 47 10.63 4.05 11.05
C SER A 47 10.49 2.69 11.75
N ILE A 48 11.47 2.30 12.57
CA ILE A 48 11.40 1.07 13.39
C ILE A 48 10.23 1.14 14.39
N GLU A 49 10.10 2.27 15.10
CA GLU A 49 9.01 2.47 16.06
C GLU A 49 7.64 2.43 15.39
N ILE A 50 7.51 3.04 14.20
CA ILE A 50 6.27 3.01 13.42
C ILE A 50 5.95 1.56 13.02
N SER A 51 6.95 0.82 12.50
CA SER A 51 6.75 -0.58 12.09
C SER A 51 6.26 -1.44 13.26
N ARG A 52 6.83 -1.28 14.46
CA ARG A 52 6.36 -1.96 15.67
C ARG A 52 4.89 -1.65 15.97
N LYS A 53 4.52 -0.36 15.94
CA LYS A 53 3.15 0.11 16.24
C LYS A 53 2.10 -0.41 15.26
N ILE A 54 2.47 -0.62 13.99
CA ILE A 54 1.55 -1.15 12.96
C ILE A 54 1.57 -2.67 12.87
N GLY A 55 2.35 -3.34 13.76
CA GLY A 55 2.23 -4.78 13.99
C GLY A 55 3.36 -5.66 13.46
N TYR A 56 4.49 -5.10 13.05
CA TYR A 56 5.67 -5.91 12.71
C TYR A 56 6.46 -6.23 13.98
N SER A 57 6.91 -7.48 14.11
CA SER A 57 7.77 -7.91 15.21
C SER A 57 9.20 -7.42 15.04
N ASP A 58 9.96 -7.33 16.14
CA ASP A 58 11.39 -7.00 16.09
C ASP A 58 12.17 -8.00 15.23
N GLU A 59 11.78 -9.26 15.27
CA GLU A 59 12.35 -10.30 14.43
C GLU A 59 12.13 -10.00 12.95
N GLU A 60 10.89 -9.70 12.54
CA GLU A 60 10.57 -9.29 11.15
C GLU A 60 11.40 -8.08 10.73
N ILE A 61 11.42 -7.03 11.54
CA ILE A 61 12.14 -5.77 11.26
C ILE A 61 13.64 -6.02 11.08
N SER A 62 14.24 -6.84 11.95
CA SER A 62 15.68 -7.12 11.94
C SER A 62 16.13 -8.01 10.77
N THR A 63 15.20 -8.73 10.14
CA THR A 63 15.55 -9.70 9.08
C THR A 63 15.60 -9.09 7.68
N VAL A 64 15.20 -7.84 7.51
CA VAL A 64 15.15 -7.16 6.21
C VAL A 64 16.16 -5.99 6.18
N PRO A 65 16.58 -5.54 4.98
CA PRO A 65 17.47 -4.38 4.90
C PRO A 65 16.86 -3.16 5.61
N GLU A 66 17.63 -2.54 6.49
CA GLU A 66 17.19 -1.36 7.26
C GLU A 66 16.68 -0.24 6.32
N GLU A 67 17.37 -0.07 5.18
CA GLU A 67 17.05 0.96 4.18
C GLU A 67 15.70 0.72 3.47
N ALA A 68 15.15 -0.50 3.54
CA ALA A 68 13.81 -0.82 3.01
C ALA A 68 12.71 -0.32 3.94
N ASN A 69 12.97 -0.19 5.24
CA ASN A 69 12.00 0.26 6.22
C ASN A 69 11.92 1.79 6.24
N MET A 70 10.91 2.32 5.60
CA MET A 70 10.67 3.77 5.53
C MET A 70 9.59 4.25 6.51
N GLY A 71 9.06 3.36 7.36
CA GLY A 71 7.98 3.70 8.30
C GLY A 71 6.69 4.10 7.59
N LEU A 72 6.43 3.52 6.43
CA LEU A 72 5.21 3.74 5.65
C LEU A 72 4.25 2.56 5.86
N GLY A 73 2.96 2.83 5.81
CA GLY A 73 1.94 1.80 6.00
C GLY A 73 1.06 2.03 7.21
N CYS A 74 0.01 1.24 7.33
CA CYS A 74 -1.00 1.37 8.39
C CYS A 74 -1.36 0.03 9.05
N GLY A 75 -0.63 -1.04 8.69
CA GLY A 75 -0.82 -2.37 9.25
C GLY A 75 0.25 -3.33 8.77
N ASN A 76 0.07 -4.61 9.09
CA ASN A 76 0.96 -5.68 8.65
C ASN A 76 0.18 -6.72 7.83
N PRO A 77 0.18 -6.58 6.49
CA PRO A 77 -0.53 -7.54 5.63
C PRO A 77 0.07 -8.96 5.70
N GLN A 78 1.32 -9.10 6.13
CA GLN A 78 1.97 -10.40 6.32
C GLN A 78 1.24 -11.29 7.33
N LEU A 79 0.67 -10.67 8.39
CA LEU A 79 -0.06 -11.40 9.45
C LEU A 79 -1.35 -12.04 8.92
N ILE A 80 -2.01 -11.37 7.99
CA ILE A 80 -3.31 -11.83 7.47
C ILE A 80 -3.19 -12.64 6.19
N ALA A 81 -2.04 -12.55 5.50
CA ALA A 81 -1.79 -13.20 4.22
C ALA A 81 -1.62 -14.72 4.33
N ASN A 82 -1.15 -15.21 5.49
CA ASN A 82 -0.84 -16.63 5.70
C ASN A 82 -0.01 -17.22 4.54
N ILE A 83 1.07 -16.52 4.21
CA ILE A 83 1.97 -16.87 3.10
C ILE A 83 2.62 -18.24 3.38
N LYS A 84 2.64 -19.11 2.38
CA LYS A 84 3.18 -20.46 2.45
C LYS A 84 4.43 -20.62 1.58
N GLU A 85 5.25 -21.58 1.93
CA GLU A 85 6.42 -21.96 1.12
C GLU A 85 6.00 -22.31 -0.32
N GLY A 86 6.72 -21.79 -1.29
CA GLY A 86 6.51 -22.06 -2.71
C GLY A 86 5.50 -21.13 -3.39
N GLU A 87 4.79 -20.29 -2.64
CA GLU A 87 3.80 -19.37 -3.24
C GLU A 87 4.45 -18.24 -4.03
N THR A 88 3.73 -17.75 -5.03
CA THR A 88 4.03 -16.50 -5.73
C THR A 88 3.19 -15.37 -5.11
N VAL A 89 3.86 -14.35 -4.62
CA VAL A 89 3.22 -13.20 -3.94
C VAL A 89 3.45 -11.93 -4.78
N ILE A 90 2.40 -11.15 -4.96
CA ILE A 90 2.50 -9.79 -5.53
C ILE A 90 2.28 -8.77 -4.40
N ASP A 91 3.16 -7.77 -4.33
CA ASP A 91 3.03 -6.64 -3.41
C ASP A 91 2.65 -5.39 -4.21
N LEU A 92 1.46 -4.86 -3.97
CA LEU A 92 0.95 -3.65 -4.63
C LEU A 92 1.45 -2.41 -3.89
N GLY A 93 2.22 -1.58 -4.59
CA GLY A 93 2.86 -0.40 -4.02
C GLY A 93 4.01 -0.78 -3.10
N SER A 94 4.94 -1.57 -3.63
CA SER A 94 6.01 -2.20 -2.85
C SER A 94 7.03 -1.22 -2.24
N GLY A 95 7.04 0.05 -2.66
CA GLY A 95 7.96 1.07 -2.13
C GLY A 95 9.41 0.60 -2.17
N GLY A 96 10.11 0.71 -1.04
CA GLY A 96 11.51 0.25 -0.88
C GLY A 96 11.66 -1.26 -0.76
N GLY A 97 10.58 -2.03 -0.82
CA GLY A 97 10.61 -3.49 -0.84
C GLY A 97 10.48 -4.18 0.53
N PHE A 98 10.13 -3.45 1.58
CA PHE A 98 10.07 -3.98 2.96
C PHE A 98 9.23 -5.27 3.04
N ASP A 99 7.96 -5.20 2.61
CA ASP A 99 7.06 -6.36 2.64
C ASP A 99 7.50 -7.45 1.65
N CYS A 100 8.08 -7.09 0.50
CA CYS A 100 8.64 -8.05 -0.46
C CYS A 100 9.78 -8.87 0.16
N PHE A 101 10.70 -8.22 0.88
CA PHE A 101 11.83 -8.93 1.52
C PHE A 101 11.37 -9.84 2.67
N LEU A 102 10.35 -9.43 3.43
CA LEU A 102 9.73 -10.29 4.44
C LEU A 102 9.06 -11.52 3.79
N ALA A 103 8.23 -11.27 2.77
CA ALA A 103 7.52 -12.34 2.05
C ALA A 103 8.50 -13.33 1.38
N SER A 104 9.63 -12.83 0.86
CA SER A 104 10.69 -13.63 0.22
C SER A 104 11.18 -14.76 1.13
N LYS A 105 11.32 -14.48 2.43
CA LYS A 105 11.74 -15.47 3.42
C LYS A 105 10.67 -16.51 3.68
N LYS A 106 9.41 -16.07 3.74
CA LYS A 106 8.25 -16.95 3.99
C LYS A 106 8.00 -17.93 2.83
N VAL A 107 8.13 -17.47 1.58
CA VAL A 107 7.93 -18.33 0.41
C VAL A 107 9.12 -19.26 0.14
N GLY A 108 10.28 -18.95 0.69
CA GLY A 108 11.49 -19.78 0.51
C GLY A 108 12.01 -19.77 -0.92
N THR A 109 12.95 -20.69 -1.20
CA THR A 109 13.66 -20.75 -2.50
C THR A 109 12.77 -21.19 -3.67
N LYS A 110 11.66 -21.85 -3.40
CA LYS A 110 10.70 -22.32 -4.42
C LYS A 110 9.62 -21.28 -4.75
N GLY A 111 9.44 -20.27 -3.88
CA GLY A 111 8.47 -19.21 -4.08
C GLY A 111 9.04 -17.99 -4.78
N TYR A 112 8.18 -17.03 -5.13
CA TYR A 112 8.57 -15.87 -5.90
C TYR A 112 7.79 -14.64 -5.48
N ILE A 113 8.47 -13.49 -5.45
CA ILE A 113 7.86 -12.20 -5.06
C ILE A 113 7.95 -11.23 -6.24
N ILE A 114 6.85 -10.56 -6.52
CA ILE A 114 6.79 -9.47 -7.49
C ILE A 114 6.33 -8.21 -6.76
N GLY A 115 7.21 -7.24 -6.60
CA GLY A 115 6.86 -5.92 -6.07
C GLY A 115 6.54 -4.98 -7.22
N VAL A 116 5.39 -4.31 -7.16
CA VAL A 116 4.99 -3.31 -8.17
C VAL A 116 4.89 -1.94 -7.50
N ASP A 117 5.53 -0.94 -8.08
CA ASP A 117 5.42 0.46 -7.62
C ASP A 117 5.46 1.40 -8.82
N MET A 118 4.73 2.51 -8.74
CA MET A 118 4.69 3.50 -9.84
C MET A 118 5.81 4.54 -9.77
N THR A 119 6.60 4.54 -8.68
CA THR A 119 7.66 5.53 -8.43
C THR A 119 9.01 4.94 -8.88
N PRO A 120 9.63 5.49 -9.95
CA PRO A 120 10.91 4.95 -10.46
C PRO A 120 12.01 4.91 -9.40
N GLU A 121 12.06 5.90 -8.51
CA GLU A 121 13.07 6.00 -7.46
C GLU A 121 12.89 4.89 -6.41
N MET A 122 11.65 4.53 -6.08
CA MET A 122 11.34 3.39 -5.19
C MET A 122 11.83 2.09 -5.82
N ILE A 123 11.50 1.86 -7.09
CA ILE A 123 11.92 0.65 -7.83
C ILE A 123 13.45 0.58 -7.93
N SER A 124 14.11 1.71 -8.23
CA SER A 124 15.59 1.76 -8.28
C SER A 124 16.19 1.35 -6.92
N LYS A 125 15.68 1.94 -5.84
CA LYS A 125 16.13 1.66 -4.46
C LYS A 125 15.92 0.18 -4.09
N SER A 126 14.73 -0.37 -4.33
CA SER A 126 14.43 -1.77 -4.01
C SER A 126 15.29 -2.77 -4.82
N ARG A 127 15.52 -2.48 -6.10
CA ARG A 127 16.40 -3.30 -6.97
C ARG A 127 17.86 -3.29 -6.50
N VAL A 128 18.37 -2.12 -6.07
CA VAL A 128 19.74 -2.00 -5.49
C VAL A 128 19.84 -2.88 -4.24
N MET A 129 18.86 -2.79 -3.34
CA MET A 129 18.84 -3.59 -2.11
C MET A 129 18.71 -5.09 -2.40
N SER A 130 17.82 -5.46 -3.34
CA SER A 130 17.65 -6.86 -3.74
C SER A 130 18.99 -7.48 -4.18
N ARG A 131 19.78 -6.75 -5.01
CA ARG A 131 21.11 -7.18 -5.45
C ARG A 131 22.13 -7.21 -4.30
N LYS A 132 22.20 -6.13 -3.52
CA LYS A 132 23.14 -5.97 -2.38
C LYS A 132 22.99 -7.11 -1.36
N TYR A 133 21.73 -7.47 -1.03
CA TYR A 133 21.42 -8.48 -0.02
C TYR A 133 21.08 -9.85 -0.62
N ARG A 134 21.27 -10.03 -1.93
CA ARG A 134 21.17 -11.32 -2.66
C ARG A 134 19.80 -11.99 -2.59
N TYR A 135 18.71 -11.18 -2.66
CA TYR A 135 17.36 -11.72 -2.80
C TYR A 135 17.14 -12.21 -4.24
N ARG A 136 17.24 -13.51 -4.46
CA ARG A 136 17.18 -14.12 -5.82
C ARG A 136 15.77 -14.42 -6.29
N ASN A 137 14.81 -14.42 -5.38
CA ASN A 137 13.40 -14.75 -5.64
C ASN A 137 12.47 -13.51 -5.56
N VAL A 138 13.04 -12.31 -5.72
CA VAL A 138 12.28 -11.04 -5.69
C VAL A 138 12.54 -10.25 -6.97
N ASP A 139 11.46 -9.85 -7.63
CA ASP A 139 11.49 -9.01 -8.83
C ASP A 139 10.70 -7.71 -8.58
N PHE A 140 11.26 -6.57 -8.90
CA PHE A 140 10.63 -5.26 -8.75
C PHE A 140 10.29 -4.68 -10.11
N ARG A 141 9.02 -4.36 -10.33
CA ARG A 141 8.49 -3.86 -11.60
C ARG A 141 7.92 -2.46 -11.46
N LEU A 142 8.31 -1.57 -12.36
CA LEU A 142 7.71 -0.25 -12.48
C LEU A 142 6.32 -0.41 -13.12
N GLY A 143 5.28 0.06 -12.45
CA GLY A 143 3.92 -0.04 -12.97
C GLY A 143 2.90 0.58 -12.04
N GLU A 144 1.72 0.87 -12.58
CA GLU A 144 0.56 1.34 -11.84
C GLU A 144 -0.29 0.15 -11.40
N ILE A 145 -0.87 0.22 -10.19
CA ILE A 145 -1.68 -0.88 -9.65
C ILE A 145 -3.00 -1.07 -10.40
N GLU A 146 -3.44 -0.06 -11.15
CA GLU A 146 -4.59 -0.14 -12.06
C GLU A 146 -4.27 -0.87 -13.38
N ASN A 147 -3.00 -1.22 -13.61
CA ASN A 147 -2.56 -1.88 -14.85
C ASN A 147 -1.27 -2.66 -14.59
N LEU A 148 -1.41 -3.78 -13.89
CA LEU A 148 -0.28 -4.55 -13.36
C LEU A 148 0.59 -5.15 -14.48
N PRO A 149 1.92 -4.95 -14.44
CA PRO A 149 2.85 -5.59 -15.40
C PRO A 149 3.08 -7.07 -15.02
N VAL A 150 2.01 -7.83 -14.92
CA VAL A 150 1.98 -9.24 -14.51
C VAL A 150 0.95 -9.97 -15.35
N ALA A 151 1.27 -11.18 -15.79
CA ALA A 151 0.36 -12.02 -16.60
C ALA A 151 -0.82 -12.52 -15.75
N ASP A 152 -1.88 -12.93 -16.41
CA ASP A 152 -3.07 -13.51 -15.79
C ASP A 152 -2.68 -14.78 -15.00
N ASN A 153 -3.40 -15.03 -13.89
CA ASN A 153 -3.28 -16.28 -13.12
C ASN A 153 -1.84 -16.60 -12.70
N THR A 154 -1.08 -15.59 -12.28
CA THR A 154 0.34 -15.72 -11.88
C THR A 154 0.49 -15.92 -10.37
N ALA A 155 -0.27 -15.19 -9.55
CA ALA A 155 -0.04 -15.10 -8.10
C ALA A 155 -0.96 -15.99 -7.30
N ASP A 156 -0.42 -16.54 -6.22
CA ASP A 156 -1.19 -17.24 -5.18
C ASP A 156 -1.74 -16.24 -4.16
N VAL A 157 -0.98 -15.18 -3.90
CA VAL A 157 -1.31 -14.16 -2.88
C VAL A 157 -1.02 -12.76 -3.43
N ILE A 158 -1.90 -11.82 -3.12
CA ILE A 158 -1.61 -10.39 -3.28
C ILE A 158 -1.61 -9.76 -1.89
N ILE A 159 -0.56 -9.00 -1.59
CA ILE A 159 -0.50 -8.15 -0.39
C ILE A 159 -0.49 -6.67 -0.81
N SER A 160 -0.94 -5.81 0.10
CA SER A 160 -0.83 -4.35 -0.07
C SER A 160 -0.90 -3.67 1.29
N ASN A 161 -0.18 -2.57 1.45
CA ASN A 161 -0.12 -1.83 2.71
C ASN A 161 -0.29 -0.32 2.45
N CYS A 162 -1.51 0.18 2.67
CA CYS A 162 -1.86 1.62 2.56
C CYS A 162 -1.57 2.22 1.16
N VAL A 163 -1.96 1.53 0.11
CA VAL A 163 -1.68 1.98 -1.27
C VAL A 163 -2.94 2.16 -2.11
N ILE A 164 -3.93 1.28 -1.94
CA ILE A 164 -5.11 1.26 -2.84
C ILE A 164 -5.89 2.57 -2.75
N ASN A 165 -5.91 3.20 -1.58
CA ASN A 165 -6.57 4.50 -1.39
C ASN A 165 -5.96 5.63 -2.22
N LEU A 166 -4.70 5.50 -2.64
CA LEU A 166 -4.03 6.48 -3.51
C LEU A 166 -4.48 6.36 -4.98
N SER A 167 -5.12 5.25 -5.33
CA SER A 167 -5.61 5.04 -6.71
C SER A 167 -6.86 5.87 -6.99
N PRO A 168 -6.89 6.60 -8.12
CA PRO A 168 -8.11 7.26 -8.58
C PRO A 168 -9.13 6.30 -9.21
N ASN A 169 -8.81 5.01 -9.31
CA ASN A 169 -9.71 4.00 -9.91
C ASN A 169 -9.58 2.65 -9.20
N LYS A 170 -10.15 2.56 -8.00
CA LYS A 170 -10.08 1.37 -7.15
C LYS A 170 -10.74 0.14 -7.78
N GLN A 171 -11.86 0.33 -8.50
CA GLN A 171 -12.50 -0.80 -9.20
C GLN A 171 -11.50 -1.47 -10.15
N ARG A 172 -10.72 -0.67 -10.88
CA ARG A 172 -9.71 -1.22 -11.80
C ARG A 172 -8.59 -1.94 -11.04
N VAL A 173 -8.19 -1.43 -9.87
CA VAL A 173 -7.19 -2.11 -9.01
C VAL A 173 -7.69 -3.51 -8.63
N TYR A 174 -8.93 -3.63 -8.14
CA TYR A 174 -9.48 -4.93 -7.74
C TYR A 174 -9.70 -5.85 -8.95
N ASN A 175 -10.07 -5.31 -10.12
CA ASN A 175 -10.17 -6.10 -11.36
C ASN A 175 -8.79 -6.66 -11.76
N GLU A 176 -7.74 -5.85 -11.68
CA GLU A 176 -6.36 -6.28 -11.96
C GLU A 176 -5.86 -7.31 -10.93
N ALA A 177 -6.15 -7.09 -9.65
CA ALA A 177 -5.83 -8.06 -8.59
C ALA A 177 -6.49 -9.41 -8.89
N TYR A 178 -7.77 -9.40 -9.27
CA TYR A 178 -8.50 -10.61 -9.64
C TYR A 178 -7.88 -11.28 -10.88
N ARG A 179 -7.54 -10.49 -11.91
CA ARG A 179 -6.95 -11.00 -13.15
C ARG A 179 -5.65 -11.78 -12.90
N VAL A 180 -4.73 -11.19 -12.12
CA VAL A 180 -3.40 -11.77 -11.91
C VAL A 180 -3.37 -12.90 -10.87
N LEU A 181 -4.39 -13.03 -10.02
CA LEU A 181 -4.51 -14.15 -9.08
C LEU A 181 -4.87 -15.44 -9.83
N LYS A 182 -4.30 -16.55 -9.40
CA LYS A 182 -4.74 -17.90 -9.75
C LYS A 182 -6.10 -18.19 -9.13
N LYS A 183 -6.85 -19.14 -9.67
CA LYS A 183 -8.09 -19.63 -9.06
C LYS A 183 -7.78 -20.17 -7.65
N GLY A 184 -8.54 -19.73 -6.66
CA GLY A 184 -8.30 -20.05 -5.24
C GLY A 184 -7.22 -19.17 -4.59
N GLY A 185 -6.62 -18.26 -5.34
CA GLY A 185 -5.67 -17.27 -4.80
C GLY A 185 -6.40 -16.22 -3.95
N ARG A 186 -5.65 -15.50 -3.14
CA ARG A 186 -6.22 -14.60 -2.13
C ARG A 186 -5.57 -13.23 -2.10
N ILE A 187 -6.33 -12.25 -1.63
CA ILE A 187 -5.78 -10.93 -1.27
C ILE A 187 -5.68 -10.81 0.25
N ALA A 188 -4.69 -10.05 0.71
CA ALA A 188 -4.46 -9.69 2.11
C ALA A 188 -3.97 -8.25 2.15
N ILE A 189 -4.87 -7.32 2.39
CA ILE A 189 -4.63 -5.88 2.29
C ILE A 189 -4.81 -5.24 3.66
N SER A 190 -3.86 -4.38 4.04
CA SER A 190 -4.02 -3.43 5.16
C SER A 190 -4.19 -2.05 4.57
N ASP A 191 -5.31 -1.38 4.85
CA ASP A 191 -5.55 -0.02 4.35
C ASP A 191 -6.47 0.73 5.33
N ILE A 192 -6.68 2.00 5.09
CA ILE A 192 -7.57 2.85 5.88
C ILE A 192 -8.96 2.83 5.26
N VAL A 193 -10.00 2.83 6.09
CA VAL A 193 -11.40 2.96 5.66
C VAL A 193 -12.05 4.17 6.33
N LEU A 194 -13.02 4.77 5.64
CA LEU A 194 -13.85 5.84 6.19
C LEU A 194 -15.00 5.24 7.02
N ILE A 195 -15.22 5.84 8.18
CA ILE A 195 -16.37 5.55 9.04
C ILE A 195 -17.36 6.70 9.08
N ARG A 196 -16.95 7.86 8.56
CA ARG A 196 -17.78 9.07 8.41
C ARG A 196 -17.39 9.80 7.13
N GLU A 197 -18.32 10.56 6.58
CA GLU A 197 -18.05 11.42 5.43
C GLU A 197 -17.07 12.54 5.83
N LEU A 198 -16.02 12.72 5.05
CA LEU A 198 -15.02 13.77 5.26
C LEU A 198 -15.63 15.17 5.03
N THR A 199 -15.15 16.15 5.76
CA THR A 199 -15.53 17.55 5.55
C THR A 199 -15.04 18.05 4.17
N LYS A 200 -15.61 19.16 3.69
CA LYS A 200 -15.19 19.79 2.43
C LYS A 200 -13.70 20.16 2.47
N GLU A 201 -13.24 20.66 3.61
CA GLU A 201 -11.84 21.01 3.84
C GLU A 201 -10.93 19.77 3.69
N MET A 202 -11.26 18.66 4.37
CA MET A 202 -10.53 17.41 4.28
C MET A 202 -10.49 16.85 2.85
N LYS A 203 -11.60 16.94 2.12
CA LYS A 203 -11.69 16.45 0.73
C LYS A 203 -10.79 17.23 -0.25
N GLN A 204 -10.42 18.46 0.09
CA GLN A 204 -9.60 19.33 -0.76
C GLN A 204 -8.11 19.32 -0.35
N ASP A 205 -7.77 18.65 0.74
CA ASP A 205 -6.42 18.63 1.29
C ASP A 205 -5.57 17.58 0.56
N GLU A 206 -4.58 18.05 -0.21
CA GLU A 206 -3.64 17.22 -0.97
C GLU A 206 -2.77 16.36 -0.04
N LYS A 207 -2.41 16.86 1.15
CA LYS A 207 -1.62 16.12 2.12
C LYS A 207 -2.41 14.93 2.68
N LEU A 208 -3.69 15.14 3.01
CA LEU A 208 -4.58 14.06 3.43
C LEU A 208 -4.77 13.02 2.30
N TYR A 209 -4.78 13.45 1.04
CA TYR A 209 -4.84 12.52 -0.10
C TYR A 209 -3.58 11.65 -0.16
N CYS A 210 -2.41 12.28 -0.13
CA CYS A 210 -1.13 11.54 -0.14
C CYS A 210 -0.95 10.65 1.09
N GLY A 211 -1.68 10.97 2.17
CA GLY A 211 -1.75 10.16 3.39
C GLY A 211 -2.80 9.03 3.41
N UNK A 212 -3.58 8.89 2.29
CA UNK A 212 -4.40 8.00 2.17
C UNK A 212 -5.61 8.25 2.64
N VAL A 213 -5.88 9.33 3.29
CA VAL A 213 -7.15 9.57 3.97
C VAL A 213 -8.25 10.03 3.01
N THR A 214 -7.99 11.07 2.22
CA THR A 214 -9.00 11.64 1.31
C THR A 214 -9.48 10.64 0.25
N GLY A 215 -8.61 9.72 -0.15
CA GLY A 215 -8.95 8.66 -1.09
C GLY A 215 -9.55 7.41 -0.46
N ALA A 216 -9.70 7.37 0.86
CA ALA A 216 -10.21 6.17 1.53
C ALA A 216 -11.67 5.88 1.16
N SER A 217 -12.02 4.61 1.09
CA SER A 217 -13.39 4.14 0.84
C SER A 217 -14.05 3.68 2.14
N SER A 218 -15.36 3.67 2.17
CA SER A 218 -16.10 3.00 3.25
C SER A 218 -16.01 1.48 3.10
N VAL A 219 -16.35 0.75 4.16
CA VAL A 219 -16.41 -0.72 4.14
C VAL A 219 -17.42 -1.20 3.08
N GLU A 220 -18.54 -0.51 2.95
CA GLU A 220 -19.58 -0.83 1.96
C GLU A 220 -19.07 -0.68 0.53
N GLU A 221 -18.37 0.41 0.23
CA GLU A 221 -17.76 0.63 -1.08
C GLU A 221 -16.73 -0.46 -1.41
N LEU A 222 -15.89 -0.83 -0.44
CA LEU A 222 -14.89 -1.88 -0.61
C LEU A 222 -15.54 -3.23 -0.97
N LYS A 223 -16.63 -3.58 -0.27
CA LYS A 223 -17.40 -4.81 -0.58
C LYS A 223 -17.88 -4.79 -2.03
N VAL A 224 -18.46 -3.65 -2.45
CA VAL A 224 -18.96 -3.49 -3.83
C VAL A 224 -17.83 -3.66 -4.86
N TYR A 225 -16.67 -3.05 -4.62
CA TYR A 225 -15.52 -3.19 -5.54
C TYR A 225 -15.05 -4.64 -5.65
N LEU A 226 -14.96 -5.32 -4.51
CA LEU A 226 -14.50 -6.72 -4.45
C LEU A 226 -15.50 -7.66 -5.13
N GLU A 227 -16.81 -7.53 -4.83
CA GLU A 227 -17.86 -8.32 -5.46
C GLU A 227 -17.91 -8.12 -6.98
N LYS A 228 -17.84 -6.86 -7.44
CA LYS A 228 -17.82 -6.53 -8.88
C LYS A 228 -16.59 -7.08 -9.60
N ALA A 229 -15.46 -7.21 -8.90
CA ALA A 229 -14.26 -7.83 -9.47
C ALA A 229 -14.36 -9.36 -9.55
N GLY A 230 -15.27 -9.97 -8.79
CA GLY A 230 -15.49 -11.42 -8.78
C GLY A 230 -15.01 -12.15 -7.53
N PHE A 231 -14.51 -11.41 -6.52
CA PHE A 231 -14.02 -12.01 -5.27
C PHE A 231 -15.17 -12.59 -4.43
N SER A 232 -14.83 -13.68 -3.71
CA SER A 232 -15.69 -14.36 -2.74
C SER A 232 -15.04 -14.38 -1.36
N ASP A 233 -15.74 -14.89 -0.36
CA ASP A 233 -15.26 -14.99 1.04
C ASP A 233 -14.66 -13.67 1.57
N ILE A 234 -15.33 -12.56 1.25
CA ILE A 234 -14.88 -11.21 1.60
C ILE A 234 -14.99 -10.99 3.12
N LYS A 235 -13.86 -10.71 3.76
CA LYS A 235 -13.77 -10.39 5.19
C LYS A 235 -13.05 -9.06 5.35
N ILE A 236 -13.73 -8.11 5.97
CA ILE A 236 -13.17 -6.78 6.27
C ILE A 236 -13.31 -6.57 7.78
N GLU A 237 -12.18 -6.54 8.46
CA GLU A 237 -12.11 -6.34 9.92
C GLU A 237 -11.49 -4.96 10.18
N THR A 238 -12.15 -4.14 10.98
CA THR A 238 -11.69 -2.79 11.28
C THR A 238 -11.14 -2.68 12.70
N LYS A 239 -10.16 -1.80 12.86
CA LYS A 239 -9.49 -1.51 14.13
C LYS A 239 -9.23 0.00 14.22
N GLU A 240 -9.37 0.55 15.40
CA GLU A 240 -9.05 1.96 15.64
C GLU A 240 -7.59 2.27 15.25
N VAL A 241 -7.39 3.40 14.60
CA VAL A 241 -6.05 3.93 14.36
C VAL A 241 -5.49 4.52 15.67
N SER A 242 -4.19 4.42 15.87
CA SER A 242 -3.56 5.03 17.05
C SER A 242 -3.68 6.57 16.99
N LYS A 243 -3.71 7.21 18.16
CA LYS A 243 -3.74 8.67 18.25
C LYS A 243 -2.55 9.30 17.49
N GLU A 244 -1.37 8.71 17.66
CA GLU A 244 -0.14 9.19 17.00
C GLU A 244 -0.25 9.08 15.48
N TYR A 245 -0.87 8.01 14.96
CA TYR A 245 -1.12 7.86 13.52
C TYR A 245 -2.08 8.96 13.04
N ALA A 246 -3.18 9.14 13.74
CA ALA A 246 -4.19 10.15 13.39
C ALA A 246 -3.60 11.58 13.43
N GLU A 247 -2.74 11.88 14.41
CA GLU A 247 -2.05 13.18 14.52
C GLU A 247 -1.04 13.39 13.40
N LYS A 248 -0.25 12.36 13.10
CA LYS A 248 0.76 12.40 12.03
C LYS A 248 0.14 12.72 10.66
N TRP A 249 -0.96 12.07 10.34
CA TRP A 249 -1.63 12.21 9.04
C TRP A 249 -2.69 13.31 9.02
N GLY A 250 -3.18 13.73 10.19
CA GLY A 250 -4.30 14.64 10.32
C GLY A 250 -3.98 16.14 10.23
N HIS A 251 -2.73 16.53 10.39
CA HIS A 251 -2.29 17.94 10.31
C HIS A 251 -3.23 18.89 11.09
N ASN A 252 -3.55 18.55 12.35
CA ASN A 252 -4.49 19.27 13.23
C ASN A 252 -5.98 19.14 12.88
N LEU A 253 -6.32 18.44 11.79
CA LEU A 253 -7.69 18.01 11.52
C LEU A 253 -7.94 16.71 12.31
N LYS A 254 -9.08 16.58 12.94
CA LYS A 254 -9.42 15.42 13.80
C LYS A 254 -9.68 14.15 12.97
N VAL A 255 -8.72 13.76 12.16
CA VAL A 255 -8.83 12.67 11.18
C VAL A 255 -9.22 11.34 11.83
N GLY A 256 -8.74 11.07 13.05
CA GLY A 256 -9.07 9.85 13.80
C GLY A 256 -10.56 9.63 14.08
N GLU A 257 -11.39 10.69 13.98
CA GLU A 257 -12.84 10.57 14.11
C GLU A 257 -13.52 10.06 12.82
N TYR A 258 -12.78 10.01 11.71
CA TYR A 258 -13.31 9.73 10.36
C TYR A 258 -12.80 8.41 9.80
N ILE A 259 -11.72 7.85 10.36
CA ILE A 259 -11.02 6.70 9.77
C ILE A 259 -10.81 5.55 10.77
N MET A 260 -10.70 4.33 10.22
CA MET A 260 -10.21 3.14 10.90
C MET A 260 -9.18 2.43 10.02
N SER A 261 -8.28 1.68 10.63
CA SER A 261 -7.46 0.71 9.89
C SER A 261 -8.33 -0.52 9.56
N ALA A 262 -8.14 -1.11 8.40
CA ALA A 262 -8.88 -2.29 7.98
C ALA A 262 -7.94 -3.39 7.47
N SER A 263 -8.24 -4.62 7.86
CA SER A 263 -7.69 -5.84 7.26
C SER A 263 -8.72 -6.38 6.28
N ILE A 264 -8.33 -6.52 5.02
CA ILE A 264 -9.23 -6.93 3.93
C ILE A 264 -8.71 -8.24 3.36
N LYS A 265 -9.54 -9.28 3.39
CA LYS A 265 -9.25 -10.60 2.81
C LYS A 265 -10.37 -10.99 1.86
N ALA A 266 -10.02 -11.64 0.74
CA ALA A 266 -10.99 -12.21 -0.18
C ALA A 266 -10.30 -13.25 -1.07
N ILE A 267 -11.08 -14.12 -1.69
CA ILE A 267 -10.60 -15.26 -2.50
C ILE A 267 -11.14 -15.12 -3.94
N LYS A 268 -10.27 -15.41 -4.92
CA LYS A 268 -10.66 -15.54 -6.33
C LYS A 268 -11.37 -16.86 -6.60
#